data_605071cfd7621a1b46b390cb1b4b26dc
#
_entry.id   605071cfd7621a1b46b390cb1b4b26dc
#
_cell.length_a   1.000
_cell.length_b   1.000
_cell.length_c   1.000
_cell.angle_alpha   90.00
_cell.angle_beta   90.00
_cell.angle_gamma   90.00
#
_symmetry.space_group_name_H-M   'P 1'
#
loop_
_entity.id
_entity.type
_entity.pdbx_description
1 polymer ?
#
loop_
_entity_poly.entity_id
_entity_poly.type
_entity_poly.pdbx_seq_one_letter_code
_entity_poly.pdbx_strand_id
1 'polypeptide(L)'
;MQKQNKMNFRIGVVFLLLTLALSACVPAASPPSEGDTGAQSQASDSPAPTGMKNVVYDSLPDMDGAEIVAVTGNDYIPLNFIDPASGEAVGWEYDAVNEICRRLNCVVDWQVTSWEAMIQAVAEGQFDVGMDGITITAERAEVVDFSNAYMTSQQFMLVRADEERFDTADAFAADASLLIGAQAGTTGFYTAVYDILDGDEANPRIQLLDNFGASVQALIAGDVDMVLVDAASGRGYIGANPEKLKIVGGALATEEFGFIFTPGSTWTAPFNAALATMKTDGYLDYLNTRWFFLTDPNAPDIYDSLPDMGGAEIVAVTGNDYIPLNFIDPGSGEAVGWEYDAVNEICRRLNCVVDWQVTSWEAMIQAVAEGQFDVGMDGITITAERAEVVDFSDAYMTSQQFMLVRADEDRFDTPQAFAADASLLIGAQAGTTGFYTAVYDILDGDEANPRIQLLDSFGASVQALIAGDVDMVLVDAASGRGYIGANPEALKIVGEALATEEFGLIFTPGSTWTAPFNAAIQTMKADGYNEYLNVKWFFLYDPN
;
A
#
# COMPACT_ATOMS: atom_id res chain seq x y z
N MET A 1 19.71 -17.77 65.27
CA MET A 1 19.95 -16.56 66.09
C MET A 1 19.24 -15.44 65.39
N GLN A 2 18.03 -15.09 65.85
CA GLN A 2 17.66 -13.98 66.72
C GLN A 2 17.90 -12.63 66.01
N LYS A 3 16.99 -11.67 65.89
CA LYS A 3 15.64 -11.30 66.42
C LYS A 3 15.20 -10.09 65.61
N GLN A 4 14.02 -9.96 65.11
CA GLN A 4 12.83 -9.24 65.65
C GLN A 4 13.11 -7.89 66.27
N ASN A 5 12.39 -6.82 65.75
CA ASN A 5 11.38 -5.99 66.42
C ASN A 5 10.99 -4.86 65.45
N LYS A 6 9.78 -4.65 65.04
CA LYS A 6 8.48 -4.15 65.66
C LYS A 6 8.65 -2.83 66.43
N MET A 7 7.98 -1.79 65.98
CA MET A 7 6.83 -1.20 66.73
C MET A 7 6.63 0.27 66.34
N ASN A 8 5.54 0.62 65.72
CA ASN A 8 4.30 1.29 66.21
C ASN A 8 4.42 2.68 66.82
N PHE A 9 3.52 3.55 66.44
CA PHE A 9 2.54 4.35 67.18
C PHE A 9 2.52 5.84 66.82
N ARG A 10 1.43 6.31 66.26
CA ARG A 10 0.20 7.00 66.72
C ARG A 10 0.22 8.53 66.61
N ILE A 11 -0.79 9.05 65.92
CA ILE A 11 -1.93 9.92 66.33
C ILE A 11 -1.65 11.40 66.66
N GLY A 12 -2.53 12.25 66.08
CA GLY A 12 -2.91 13.58 66.52
C GLY A 12 -3.30 14.45 65.34
N VAL A 13 -4.45 14.56 64.90
CA VAL A 13 -5.77 15.12 65.28
C VAL A 13 -5.67 16.57 65.80
N VAL A 14 -6.42 17.42 65.10
CA VAL A 14 -7.36 18.43 65.61
C VAL A 14 -7.16 19.92 65.25
N PHE A 15 -8.18 20.42 64.56
CA PHE A 15 -8.92 21.71 64.64
C PHE A 15 -8.28 22.99 64.08
N LEU A 16 -8.96 23.85 63.49
CA LEU A 16 -10.33 24.35 63.21
C LEU A 16 -10.24 25.85 62.94
N LEU A 17 -11.14 26.32 62.13
CA LEU A 17 -11.80 27.64 62.04
C LEU A 17 -11.20 28.74 61.15
N LEU A 18 -11.94 29.02 60.13
CA LEU A 18 -12.89 30.12 59.83
C LEU A 18 -12.24 31.50 59.55
N THR A 19 -12.53 32.03 58.39
CA THR A 19 -13.42 33.17 58.12
C THR A 19 -13.50 33.56 56.66
N LEU A 20 -14.71 33.58 56.16
CA LEU A 20 -15.51 34.60 55.45
C LEU A 20 -14.92 35.28 54.18
N ALA A 21 -15.47 34.89 53.07
CA ALA A 21 -16.41 35.60 52.18
C ALA A 21 -15.95 36.89 51.49
N LEU A 22 -15.94 36.78 50.15
CA LEU A 22 -16.53 37.82 49.30
C LEU A 22 -16.94 37.21 47.94
N SER A 23 -18.19 37.40 47.61
CA SER A 23 -18.89 36.94 46.42
C SER A 23 -18.39 37.62 45.13
N ALA A 24 -18.18 36.82 44.08
CA ALA A 24 -18.33 37.30 42.71
C ALA A 24 -19.03 36.19 41.92
N CYS A 25 -20.17 36.53 41.34
CA CYS A 25 -20.99 35.68 40.49
C CYS A 25 -20.25 35.27 39.22
N VAL A 26 -20.15 33.95 39.01
CA VAL A 26 -19.86 33.36 37.69
C VAL A 26 -20.99 32.33 37.44
N PRO A 27 -21.58 32.29 36.24
CA PRO A 27 -22.73 31.41 35.96
C PRO A 27 -22.31 29.94 35.97
N ALA A 28 -23.22 29.12 36.49
CA ALA A 28 -23.09 27.69 36.66
C ALA A 28 -22.88 26.98 35.32
N ALA A 29 -21.78 26.24 35.22
CA ALA A 29 -21.62 25.19 34.24
C ALA A 29 -22.34 23.93 34.71
N SER A 30 -23.13 23.32 33.86
CA SER A 30 -23.83 22.05 34.06
C SER A 30 -22.84 20.90 34.35
N PRO A 31 -23.22 19.90 35.16
CA PRO A 31 -22.35 18.76 35.45
C PRO A 31 -22.16 17.90 34.18
N PRO A 32 -20.97 17.29 33.98
CA PRO A 32 -20.78 16.33 32.94
C PRO A 32 -21.60 15.08 33.23
N SER A 33 -22.37 14.63 32.25
CA SER A 33 -22.99 13.32 32.22
C SER A 33 -21.90 12.25 32.20
N GLU A 34 -22.02 11.27 33.08
CA GLU A 34 -21.28 10.00 32.95
C GLU A 34 -21.62 9.39 31.59
N GLY A 35 -20.66 9.35 30.68
CA GLY A 35 -20.70 8.75 29.36
C GLY A 35 -19.52 7.83 29.23
N ASP A 36 -19.84 6.60 29.14
CA ASP A 36 -19.24 5.46 28.47
C ASP A 36 -17.80 5.63 27.98
N THR A 37 -16.89 4.84 28.57
CA THR A 37 -15.52 4.65 28.12
C THR A 37 -15.50 3.62 27.02
N GLY A 38 -15.97 3.98 25.83
CA GLY A 38 -15.57 3.35 24.59
C GLY A 38 -14.20 3.92 24.22
N ALA A 39 -13.18 3.09 24.22
CA ALA A 39 -11.89 3.42 23.64
C ALA A 39 -12.09 3.54 22.12
N GLN A 40 -12.30 4.77 21.64
CA GLN A 40 -12.12 5.10 20.23
C GLN A 40 -10.62 5.06 19.97
N SER A 41 -10.15 4.04 19.25
CA SER A 41 -8.86 4.11 18.58
C SER A 41 -8.97 5.25 17.59
N GLN A 42 -8.26 6.33 17.83
CA GLN A 42 -8.03 7.35 16.81
C GLN A 42 -7.13 6.71 15.75
N ALA A 43 -7.75 6.22 14.67
CA ALA A 43 -7.05 6.13 13.41
C ALA A 43 -6.43 7.53 13.17
N SER A 44 -5.13 7.57 12.90
CA SER A 44 -4.44 8.81 12.60
C SER A 44 -5.15 9.48 11.42
N ASP A 45 -5.80 10.62 11.69
CA ASP A 45 -6.28 11.53 10.66
C ASP A 45 -5.05 12.12 9.93
N SER A 46 -4.46 11.33 9.05
CA SER A 46 -3.74 11.91 7.92
C SER A 46 -4.80 12.29 6.91
N PRO A 47 -4.90 13.54 6.47
CA PRO A 47 -5.81 13.90 5.40
C PRO A 47 -5.45 13.03 4.19
N ALA A 48 -6.44 12.25 3.72
CA ALA A 48 -6.30 11.54 2.46
C ALA A 48 -5.83 12.55 1.41
N PRO A 49 -4.79 12.22 0.61
CA PRO A 49 -4.39 13.09 -0.48
C PRO A 49 -5.60 13.31 -1.37
N THR A 50 -6.11 14.54 -1.35
CA THR A 50 -7.16 14.98 -2.26
C THR A 50 -6.56 15.00 -3.66
N GLY A 51 -7.13 14.19 -4.56
CA GLY A 51 -6.88 14.29 -5.98
C GLY A 51 -6.07 13.16 -6.59
N MET A 52 -6.71 12.00 -6.81
CA MET A 52 -6.29 11.04 -7.81
C MET A 52 -7.45 10.81 -8.77
N LYS A 53 -7.60 11.71 -9.71
CA LYS A 53 -8.38 11.47 -10.92
C LYS A 53 -7.39 11.27 -12.06
N ASN A 54 -7.15 10.04 -12.41
CA ASN A 54 -6.55 9.68 -13.68
C ASN A 54 -7.48 8.69 -14.39
N VAL A 55 -7.31 8.50 -15.68
CA VAL A 55 -8.28 7.81 -16.55
C VAL A 55 -8.70 6.41 -16.04
N VAL A 56 -7.84 5.71 -15.31
CA VAL A 56 -8.17 4.40 -14.71
C VAL A 56 -9.19 4.55 -13.59
N TYR A 57 -9.17 5.67 -12.85
CA TYR A 57 -10.03 5.91 -11.70
C TYR A 57 -11.18 6.91 -12.00
N ASP A 58 -11.09 7.71 -13.07
CA ASP A 58 -12.12 8.67 -13.48
C ASP A 58 -13.47 8.03 -13.80
N SER A 59 -13.46 6.73 -14.15
CA SER A 59 -14.68 5.95 -14.35
C SER A 59 -15.29 5.42 -13.05
N LEU A 60 -14.59 5.56 -11.91
CA LEU A 60 -15.12 5.12 -10.64
C LEU A 60 -16.19 6.10 -10.12
N PRO A 61 -17.24 5.58 -9.47
CA PRO A 61 -18.20 6.45 -8.81
C PRO A 61 -17.54 7.18 -7.64
N ASP A 62 -17.76 8.49 -7.57
CA ASP A 62 -17.40 9.31 -6.42
C ASP A 62 -18.52 9.18 -5.37
N MET A 63 -18.17 8.70 -4.17
CA MET A 63 -19.11 8.53 -3.06
C MET A 63 -19.24 9.78 -2.20
N ASP A 64 -18.61 10.91 -2.60
CA ASP A 64 -18.78 12.25 -2.01
C ASP A 64 -18.50 12.29 -0.49
N GLY A 65 -17.49 11.53 -0.03
CA GLY A 65 -17.15 11.43 1.39
C GLY A 65 -18.15 10.63 2.23
N ALA A 66 -19.01 9.81 1.60
CA ALA A 66 -19.97 8.98 2.32
C ALA A 66 -19.26 8.02 3.29
N GLU A 67 -19.84 7.90 4.48
CA GLU A 67 -19.39 6.91 5.46
C GLU A 67 -19.94 5.52 5.13
N ILE A 68 -19.09 4.49 5.21
CA ILE A 68 -19.46 3.07 5.11
C ILE A 68 -19.11 2.36 6.41
N VAL A 69 -20.08 1.69 7.01
CA VAL A 69 -19.89 0.91 8.24
C VAL A 69 -19.41 -0.50 7.84
N ALA A 70 -18.13 -0.77 8.11
CA ALA A 70 -17.46 -2.03 7.78
C ALA A 70 -17.27 -2.91 9.02
N VAL A 71 -17.57 -4.20 8.93
CA VAL A 71 -17.48 -5.14 10.06
C VAL A 71 -16.59 -6.33 9.75
N THR A 72 -15.77 -6.72 10.75
CA THR A 72 -14.84 -7.88 10.70
C THR A 72 -14.77 -8.59 12.05
N GLY A 73 -14.10 -9.76 12.11
CA GLY A 73 -13.92 -10.56 13.31
C GLY A 73 -12.67 -10.21 14.13
N ASN A 74 -11.59 -9.78 13.46
CA ASN A 74 -10.26 -9.53 14.05
C ASN A 74 -9.54 -10.77 14.60
N ASP A 75 -9.81 -11.95 14.04
CA ASP A 75 -9.21 -13.21 14.49
C ASP A 75 -8.75 -14.13 13.35
N TYR A 76 -8.65 -13.60 12.13
CA TYR A 76 -8.34 -14.38 10.94
C TYR A 76 -7.05 -13.90 10.24
N ILE A 77 -5.89 -14.31 10.78
CA ILE A 77 -4.53 -13.98 10.29
C ILE A 77 -4.29 -14.60 8.90
N PRO A 78 -3.75 -13.84 7.91
CA PRO A 78 -3.37 -12.43 7.92
C PRO A 78 -4.43 -11.51 7.28
N LEU A 79 -5.68 -11.96 7.16
CA LEU A 79 -6.74 -11.19 6.51
C LEU A 79 -7.24 -10.03 7.38
N ASN A 80 -7.54 -10.32 8.66
CA ASN A 80 -7.95 -9.34 9.65
C ASN A 80 -7.57 -9.84 11.05
N PHE A 81 -6.81 -9.06 11.81
CA PHE A 81 -6.36 -9.46 13.14
C PHE A 81 -5.86 -8.26 13.95
N ILE A 82 -5.67 -8.49 15.26
CA ILE A 82 -4.99 -7.50 16.10
C ILE A 82 -3.50 -7.81 16.07
N ASP A 83 -2.70 -6.86 15.59
CA ASP A 83 -1.25 -6.99 15.61
C ASP A 83 -0.74 -7.04 17.06
N PRO A 84 -0.01 -8.09 17.46
CA PRO A 84 0.45 -8.25 18.82
C PRO A 84 1.51 -7.22 19.24
N ALA A 85 2.20 -6.59 18.30
CA ALA A 85 3.25 -5.61 18.58
C ALA A 85 2.67 -4.22 18.85
N SER A 86 1.76 -3.74 18.00
CA SER A 86 1.14 -2.42 18.11
C SER A 86 -0.17 -2.43 18.90
N GLY A 87 -0.88 -3.55 18.92
CA GLY A 87 -2.25 -3.66 19.46
C GLY A 87 -3.31 -3.09 18.53
N GLU A 88 -2.96 -2.77 17.29
CA GLU A 88 -3.87 -2.22 16.29
C GLU A 88 -4.54 -3.31 15.45
N ALA A 89 -5.69 -3.00 14.89
CA ALA A 89 -6.40 -3.87 13.96
C ALA A 89 -5.80 -3.69 12.56
N VAL A 90 -5.31 -4.78 11.98
CA VAL A 90 -4.57 -4.78 10.70
C VAL A 90 -4.93 -6.01 9.87
N GLY A 91 -4.50 -6.02 8.63
CA GLY A 91 -4.63 -7.18 7.74
C GLY A 91 -4.94 -6.80 6.29
N TRP A 92 -4.88 -7.82 5.43
CA TRP A 92 -5.14 -7.69 4.00
C TRP A 92 -6.48 -7.02 3.69
N GLU A 93 -7.54 -7.40 4.41
CA GLU A 93 -8.89 -6.87 4.19
C GLU A 93 -9.04 -5.43 4.68
N TYR A 94 -8.36 -5.06 5.76
CA TYR A 94 -8.29 -3.66 6.21
C TYR A 94 -7.67 -2.76 5.14
N ASP A 95 -6.51 -3.17 4.61
CA ASP A 95 -5.83 -2.42 3.55
C ASP A 95 -6.65 -2.37 2.27
N ALA A 96 -7.30 -3.49 1.89
CA ALA A 96 -8.12 -3.55 0.69
C ALA A 96 -9.32 -2.61 0.77
N VAL A 97 -10.06 -2.59 1.89
CA VAL A 97 -11.25 -1.73 2.05
C VAL A 97 -10.87 -0.26 2.20
N ASN A 98 -9.77 0.04 2.90
CA ASN A 98 -9.24 1.39 2.97
C ASN A 98 -8.85 1.91 1.57
N GLU A 99 -8.19 1.09 0.75
CA GLU A 99 -7.85 1.46 -0.63
C GLU A 99 -9.09 1.60 -1.52
N ILE A 100 -10.09 0.72 -1.38
CA ILE A 100 -11.37 0.86 -2.07
C ILE A 100 -12.00 2.22 -1.74
N CYS A 101 -12.08 2.57 -0.44
CA CYS A 101 -12.66 3.85 -0.02
C CYS A 101 -11.82 5.05 -0.46
N ARG A 102 -10.50 4.93 -0.48
CA ARG A 102 -9.63 5.96 -1.05
C ARG A 102 -9.94 6.22 -2.54
N ARG A 103 -10.16 5.15 -3.34
CA ARG A 103 -10.51 5.25 -4.77
C ARG A 103 -11.91 5.77 -5.01
N LEU A 104 -12.84 5.45 -4.12
CA LEU A 104 -14.25 5.83 -4.23
C LEU A 104 -14.57 7.16 -3.53
N ASN A 105 -13.60 7.81 -2.86
CA ASN A 105 -13.85 8.96 -1.99
C ASN A 105 -14.92 8.67 -0.93
N CYS A 106 -14.69 7.61 -0.11
CA CYS A 106 -15.53 7.27 1.05
C CYS A 106 -14.69 7.19 2.33
N VAL A 107 -15.36 7.15 3.48
CA VAL A 107 -14.75 7.03 4.81
C VAL A 107 -15.24 5.75 5.45
N VAL A 108 -14.33 4.96 6.06
CA VAL A 108 -14.69 3.68 6.68
C VAL A 108 -14.88 3.87 8.19
N ASP A 109 -16.06 3.49 8.70
CA ASP A 109 -16.30 3.27 10.14
C ASP A 109 -16.12 1.79 10.46
N TRP A 110 -15.02 1.45 11.13
CA TRP A 110 -14.67 0.07 11.44
C TRP A 110 -15.38 -0.45 12.69
N GLN A 111 -16.07 -1.59 12.56
CA GLN A 111 -16.77 -2.28 13.62
C GLN A 111 -16.29 -3.73 13.74
N VAL A 112 -16.48 -4.33 14.91
CA VAL A 112 -16.10 -5.73 15.17
C VAL A 112 -17.33 -6.50 15.68
N THR A 113 -17.51 -7.72 15.14
CA THR A 113 -18.55 -8.65 15.62
C THR A 113 -18.04 -10.10 15.59
N SER A 114 -18.74 -11.00 16.22
CA SER A 114 -18.41 -12.44 16.09
C SER A 114 -18.84 -12.99 14.73
N TRP A 115 -18.12 -14.00 14.27
CA TRP A 115 -18.44 -14.73 13.03
C TRP A 115 -19.91 -15.17 12.96
N GLU A 116 -20.44 -15.76 14.05
CA GLU A 116 -21.82 -16.29 14.10
C GLU A 116 -22.88 -15.21 13.88
N ALA A 117 -22.57 -13.95 14.24
CA ALA A 117 -23.52 -12.85 14.09
C ALA A 117 -23.34 -12.12 12.74
N MET A 118 -22.17 -12.18 12.11
CA MET A 118 -21.76 -11.28 11.04
C MET A 118 -22.69 -11.34 9.82
N ILE A 119 -22.87 -12.50 9.23
CA ILE A 119 -23.68 -12.65 7.99
C ILE A 119 -25.10 -12.17 8.21
N GLN A 120 -25.72 -12.54 9.35
CA GLN A 120 -27.07 -12.13 9.65
C GLN A 120 -27.17 -10.62 9.95
N ALA A 121 -26.20 -10.03 10.64
CA ALA A 121 -26.19 -8.60 10.94
C ALA A 121 -26.03 -7.75 9.67
N VAL A 122 -25.19 -8.16 8.72
CA VAL A 122 -25.08 -7.52 7.42
C VAL A 122 -26.36 -7.70 6.59
N ALA A 123 -26.94 -8.91 6.57
CA ALA A 123 -28.21 -9.16 5.88
C ALA A 123 -29.35 -8.28 6.39
N GLU A 124 -29.36 -7.96 7.68
CA GLU A 124 -30.36 -7.08 8.33
C GLU A 124 -30.04 -5.58 8.20
N GLY A 125 -28.89 -5.23 7.58
CA GLY A 125 -28.48 -3.83 7.38
C GLY A 125 -27.98 -3.15 8.65
N GLN A 126 -27.43 -3.90 9.62
CA GLN A 126 -26.77 -3.33 10.79
C GLN A 126 -25.38 -2.79 10.43
N PHE A 127 -24.75 -3.34 9.40
CA PHE A 127 -23.49 -2.95 8.81
C PHE A 127 -23.64 -2.90 7.28
N ASP A 128 -22.90 -2.01 6.61
CA ASP A 128 -22.98 -1.84 5.16
C ASP A 128 -22.17 -2.90 4.41
N VAL A 129 -21.01 -3.29 4.93
CA VAL A 129 -20.11 -4.28 4.36
C VAL A 129 -19.51 -5.17 5.45
N GLY A 130 -19.40 -6.46 5.18
CA GLY A 130 -18.76 -7.44 6.06
C GLY A 130 -17.61 -8.16 5.38
N MET A 131 -16.57 -8.49 6.14
CA MET A 131 -15.39 -9.20 5.69
C MET A 131 -14.78 -10.03 6.82
N ASP A 132 -14.35 -11.25 6.52
CA ASP A 132 -13.71 -12.20 7.43
C ASP A 132 -13.28 -13.46 6.67
N GLY A 133 -12.64 -13.30 5.51
CA GLY A 133 -12.35 -14.41 4.60
C GLY A 133 -13.63 -15.14 4.17
N ILE A 134 -14.69 -14.39 3.85
CA ILE A 134 -16.02 -14.98 3.66
C ILE A 134 -16.09 -15.67 2.30
N THR A 135 -16.11 -17.01 2.31
CA THR A 135 -16.29 -17.80 1.10
C THR A 135 -17.64 -17.54 0.45
N ILE A 136 -17.61 -17.25 -0.85
CA ILE A 136 -18.80 -17.11 -1.69
C ILE A 136 -19.44 -18.49 -1.85
N THR A 137 -20.61 -18.70 -1.26
CA THR A 137 -21.39 -19.93 -1.41
C THR A 137 -22.81 -19.61 -1.86
N ALA A 138 -23.46 -20.57 -2.54
CA ALA A 138 -24.83 -20.41 -2.98
C ALA A 138 -25.79 -20.18 -1.81
N GLU A 139 -25.56 -20.85 -0.68
CA GLU A 139 -26.38 -20.71 0.53
C GLU A 139 -26.27 -19.30 1.13
N ARG A 140 -25.04 -18.77 1.27
CA ARG A 140 -24.83 -17.40 1.79
C ARG A 140 -25.39 -16.35 0.85
N ALA A 141 -25.29 -16.58 -0.48
CA ALA A 141 -25.84 -15.68 -1.50
C ALA A 141 -27.38 -15.61 -1.52
N GLU A 142 -28.09 -16.50 -0.79
CA GLU A 142 -29.54 -16.39 -0.60
C GLU A 142 -29.91 -15.28 0.39
N VAL A 143 -28.98 -14.85 1.26
CA VAL A 143 -29.26 -13.91 2.36
C VAL A 143 -28.44 -12.61 2.30
N VAL A 144 -27.31 -12.58 1.60
CA VAL A 144 -26.45 -11.39 1.40
C VAL A 144 -26.05 -11.26 -0.08
N ASP A 145 -25.75 -10.05 -0.51
CA ASP A 145 -25.08 -9.81 -1.78
C ASP A 145 -23.56 -9.93 -1.61
N PHE A 146 -22.87 -10.51 -2.58
CA PHE A 146 -21.43 -10.59 -2.60
C PHE A 146 -20.80 -9.59 -3.58
N SER A 147 -19.60 -9.11 -3.26
CA SER A 147 -18.70 -8.54 -4.26
C SER A 147 -18.27 -9.61 -5.27
N ASN A 148 -17.61 -9.17 -6.34
CA ASN A 148 -16.74 -10.06 -7.10
C ASN A 148 -15.67 -10.64 -6.15
N ALA A 149 -15.20 -11.86 -6.46
CA ALA A 149 -14.14 -12.47 -5.68
C ALA A 149 -12.89 -11.57 -5.69
N TYR A 150 -12.40 -11.25 -4.48
CA TYR A 150 -11.14 -10.51 -4.33
C TYR A 150 -9.95 -11.45 -4.19
N MET A 151 -10.20 -12.72 -3.80
CA MET A 151 -9.18 -13.75 -3.62
C MET A 151 -9.73 -15.13 -3.96
N THR A 152 -8.88 -15.98 -4.54
CA THR A 152 -9.12 -17.43 -4.67
C THR A 152 -8.17 -18.15 -3.74
N SER A 153 -8.67 -19.02 -2.90
CA SER A 153 -7.91 -19.83 -1.96
C SER A 153 -8.21 -21.33 -2.11
N GLN A 154 -7.47 -22.15 -1.41
CA GLN A 154 -7.69 -23.59 -1.35
C GLN A 154 -7.70 -24.03 0.11
N GLN A 155 -8.54 -25.01 0.44
CA GLN A 155 -8.66 -25.53 1.79
C GLN A 155 -7.73 -26.71 2.00
N PHE A 156 -7.02 -26.75 3.14
CA PHE A 156 -6.02 -27.75 3.51
C PHE A 156 -6.21 -28.25 4.93
N MET A 157 -5.57 -29.39 5.22
CA MET A 157 -5.45 -29.93 6.57
C MET A 157 -4.24 -29.33 7.27
N LEU A 158 -4.48 -28.52 8.32
CA LEU A 158 -3.45 -28.01 9.24
C LEU A 158 -3.32 -28.98 10.41
N VAL A 159 -2.10 -29.41 10.68
CA VAL A 159 -1.79 -30.37 11.76
C VAL A 159 -0.56 -29.92 12.54
N ARG A 160 -0.30 -30.53 13.69
CA ARG A 160 0.97 -30.32 14.42
C ARG A 160 2.16 -30.78 13.57
N ALA A 161 3.30 -30.15 13.75
CA ALA A 161 4.52 -30.45 12.99
C ALA A 161 5.00 -31.91 13.16
N ASP A 162 4.72 -32.53 14.30
CA ASP A 162 5.08 -33.92 14.65
C ASP A 162 3.97 -34.94 14.31
N GLU A 163 2.90 -34.53 13.63
CA GLU A 163 1.82 -35.45 13.23
C GLU A 163 2.28 -36.41 12.13
N GLU A 164 2.20 -37.72 12.38
CA GLU A 164 2.58 -38.79 11.46
C GLU A 164 1.51 -39.85 11.28
N ARG A 165 0.36 -39.75 12.00
CA ARG A 165 -0.70 -40.77 11.98
C ARG A 165 -1.51 -40.72 10.68
N PHE A 166 -1.59 -39.58 10.04
CA PHE A 166 -2.35 -39.38 8.78
C PHE A 166 -1.74 -38.25 7.96
N ASP A 167 -1.93 -38.32 6.66
CA ASP A 167 -1.54 -37.31 5.66
C ASP A 167 -2.62 -37.10 4.59
N THR A 168 -3.78 -37.78 4.72
CA THR A 168 -4.94 -37.65 3.84
C THR A 168 -6.22 -37.58 4.66
N ALA A 169 -7.28 -36.99 4.09
CA ALA A 169 -8.62 -36.95 4.69
C ALA A 169 -9.18 -38.38 4.95
N ASP A 170 -8.96 -39.28 4.02
CA ASP A 170 -9.38 -40.69 4.17
C ASP A 170 -8.65 -41.38 5.34
N ALA A 171 -7.36 -41.17 5.48
CA ALA A 171 -6.58 -41.74 6.59
C ALA A 171 -7.02 -41.15 7.94
N PHE A 172 -7.32 -39.85 8.00
CA PHE A 172 -7.92 -39.22 9.18
C PHE A 172 -9.30 -39.79 9.49
N ALA A 173 -10.18 -39.92 8.48
CA ALA A 173 -11.54 -40.47 8.64
C ALA A 173 -11.52 -41.89 9.21
N ALA A 174 -10.57 -42.74 8.75
CA ALA A 174 -10.43 -44.14 9.15
C ALA A 174 -10.05 -44.30 10.64
N ASP A 175 -9.43 -43.34 11.28
CA ASP A 175 -9.07 -43.41 12.71
C ASP A 175 -10.10 -42.66 13.57
N ALA A 176 -11.00 -43.37 14.18
CA ALA A 176 -12.09 -42.83 15.00
C ALA A 176 -11.61 -42.12 16.29
N SER A 177 -10.31 -42.19 16.61
CA SER A 177 -9.76 -41.49 17.79
C SER A 177 -9.33 -40.07 17.51
N LEU A 178 -9.21 -39.67 16.23
CA LEU A 178 -8.76 -38.35 15.82
C LEU A 178 -9.87 -37.30 15.87
N LEU A 179 -9.57 -36.12 16.31
CA LEU A 179 -10.49 -34.98 16.50
C LEU A 179 -10.20 -33.83 15.55
N ILE A 180 -11.24 -33.17 15.04
CA ILE A 180 -11.17 -31.94 14.27
C ILE A 180 -11.58 -30.75 15.14
N GLY A 181 -10.78 -29.69 15.18
CA GLY A 181 -11.17 -28.38 15.70
C GLY A 181 -11.86 -27.57 14.61
N ALA A 182 -13.01 -26.98 14.86
CA ALA A 182 -13.73 -26.16 13.92
C ALA A 182 -14.53 -25.05 14.59
N GLN A 183 -14.79 -23.98 13.84
CA GLN A 183 -15.76 -22.96 14.21
C GLN A 183 -17.06 -23.23 13.45
N ALA A 184 -18.19 -23.19 14.14
CA ALA A 184 -19.49 -23.49 13.54
C ALA A 184 -19.83 -22.52 12.39
N GLY A 185 -20.47 -23.03 11.33
CA GLY A 185 -20.91 -22.23 10.17
C GLY A 185 -19.82 -21.80 9.21
N THR A 186 -18.55 -22.22 9.43
CA THR A 186 -17.46 -22.02 8.47
C THR A 186 -17.47 -23.07 7.36
N THR A 187 -16.86 -22.77 6.23
CA THR A 187 -16.68 -23.78 5.16
C THR A 187 -15.82 -24.95 5.65
N GLY A 188 -14.81 -24.69 6.48
CA GLY A 188 -14.02 -25.74 7.12
C GLY A 188 -14.85 -26.67 8.01
N PHE A 189 -15.82 -26.15 8.75
CA PHE A 189 -16.75 -26.98 9.51
C PHE A 189 -17.56 -27.87 8.57
N TYR A 190 -18.14 -27.33 7.51
CA TYR A 190 -18.96 -28.12 6.57
C TYR A 190 -18.13 -29.14 5.80
N THR A 191 -16.90 -28.82 5.38
CA THR A 191 -15.99 -29.82 4.79
C THR A 191 -15.68 -30.95 5.78
N ALA A 192 -15.43 -30.62 7.06
CA ALA A 192 -15.22 -31.64 8.09
C ALA A 192 -16.44 -32.57 8.24
N VAL A 193 -17.64 -32.01 8.21
CA VAL A 193 -18.90 -32.75 8.35
C VAL A 193 -19.16 -33.61 7.13
N TYR A 194 -19.22 -32.99 5.93
CA TYR A 194 -19.80 -33.63 4.75
C TYR A 194 -18.78 -34.38 3.88
N ASP A 195 -17.54 -33.89 3.82
CA ASP A 195 -16.53 -34.46 2.94
C ASP A 195 -15.57 -35.41 3.68
N ILE A 196 -15.47 -35.30 5.02
CA ILE A 196 -14.53 -36.11 5.81
C ILE A 196 -15.27 -37.10 6.74
N LEU A 197 -16.35 -36.68 7.41
CA LEU A 197 -17.00 -37.46 8.50
C LEU A 197 -18.45 -37.89 8.22
N ASP A 198 -18.78 -38.18 6.95
CA ASP A 198 -20.04 -38.83 6.53
C ASP A 198 -21.34 -38.05 6.82
N GLY A 199 -21.30 -36.73 7.05
CA GLY A 199 -22.48 -35.86 7.02
C GLY A 199 -23.27 -35.72 8.33
N ASP A 200 -22.66 -35.94 9.50
CA ASP A 200 -23.28 -35.72 10.80
C ASP A 200 -22.70 -34.46 11.46
N GLU A 201 -23.46 -33.34 11.48
CA GLU A 201 -23.06 -32.10 12.14
C GLU A 201 -22.89 -32.23 13.67
N ALA A 202 -23.49 -33.23 14.28
CA ALA A 202 -23.33 -33.55 15.69
C ALA A 202 -22.23 -34.60 15.95
N ASN A 203 -21.38 -34.89 14.96
CA ASN A 203 -20.31 -35.87 15.09
C ASN A 203 -19.38 -35.50 16.26
N PRO A 204 -19.21 -36.39 17.27
CA PRO A 204 -18.43 -36.10 18.47
C PRO A 204 -16.93 -35.92 18.19
N ARG A 205 -16.47 -36.23 16.99
CA ARG A 205 -15.10 -35.99 16.54
C ARG A 205 -14.87 -34.52 16.15
N ILE A 206 -15.92 -33.72 15.96
CA ILE A 206 -15.82 -32.30 15.68
C ILE A 206 -15.92 -31.52 16.99
N GLN A 207 -14.85 -30.89 17.39
CA GLN A 207 -14.79 -30.02 18.57
C GLN A 207 -15.05 -28.59 18.12
N LEU A 208 -16.20 -28.02 18.50
CA LEU A 208 -16.54 -26.64 18.19
C LEU A 208 -15.84 -25.70 19.17
N LEU A 209 -15.14 -24.71 18.63
CA LEU A 209 -14.43 -23.67 19.36
C LEU A 209 -15.09 -22.32 19.06
N ASP A 210 -14.89 -21.33 19.96
CA ASP A 210 -15.54 -20.03 19.91
C ASP A 210 -15.14 -19.19 18.68
N ASN A 211 -13.91 -19.38 18.17
CA ASN A 211 -13.42 -18.72 16.97
C ASN A 211 -12.33 -19.55 16.28
N PHE A 212 -11.93 -19.11 15.07
CA PHE A 212 -10.95 -19.82 14.27
C PHE A 212 -9.58 -19.89 14.96
N GLY A 213 -9.10 -18.81 15.53
CA GLY A 213 -7.83 -18.76 16.27
C GLY A 213 -7.82 -19.73 17.46
N ALA A 214 -8.96 -19.89 18.16
CA ALA A 214 -9.11 -20.87 19.25
C ALA A 214 -8.95 -22.31 18.73
N SER A 215 -9.47 -22.63 17.53
CA SER A 215 -9.29 -23.95 16.92
C SER A 215 -7.81 -24.25 16.65
N VAL A 216 -7.05 -23.28 16.16
CA VAL A 216 -5.60 -23.42 15.95
C VAL A 216 -4.85 -23.56 17.28
N GLN A 217 -5.22 -22.82 18.33
CA GLN A 217 -4.61 -22.98 19.65
C GLN A 217 -4.91 -24.36 20.25
N ALA A 218 -6.13 -24.88 20.09
CA ALA A 218 -6.48 -26.23 20.52
C ALA A 218 -5.65 -27.30 19.77
N LEU A 219 -5.37 -27.09 18.47
CA LEU A 219 -4.49 -27.95 17.69
C LEU A 219 -3.04 -27.93 18.25
N ILE A 220 -2.50 -26.74 18.54
CA ILE A 220 -1.15 -26.59 19.11
C ILE A 220 -1.07 -27.22 20.49
N ALA A 221 -2.13 -27.11 21.30
CA ALA A 221 -2.20 -27.71 22.64
C ALA A 221 -2.35 -29.24 22.59
N GLY A 222 -2.79 -29.82 21.48
CA GLY A 222 -3.05 -31.26 21.32
C GLY A 222 -4.45 -31.68 21.77
N ASP A 223 -5.37 -30.74 21.95
CA ASP A 223 -6.77 -31.00 22.30
C ASP A 223 -7.57 -31.49 21.07
N VAL A 224 -7.12 -31.12 19.87
CA VAL A 224 -7.58 -31.65 18.57
C VAL A 224 -6.38 -32.07 17.72
N ASP A 225 -6.62 -32.84 16.66
CA ASP A 225 -5.57 -33.41 15.82
C ASP A 225 -5.44 -32.71 14.47
N MET A 226 -6.49 -32.03 14.02
CA MET A 226 -6.56 -31.34 12.73
C MET A 226 -7.46 -30.09 12.83
N VAL A 227 -7.16 -29.07 12.04
CA VAL A 227 -8.04 -27.95 11.71
C VAL A 227 -8.03 -27.79 10.20
N LEU A 228 -9.18 -27.50 9.59
CA LEU A 228 -9.24 -27.14 8.18
C LEU A 228 -9.00 -25.65 8.02
N VAL A 229 -8.12 -25.30 7.10
CA VAL A 229 -7.62 -23.93 6.93
C VAL A 229 -7.52 -23.62 5.44
N ASP A 230 -7.86 -22.40 5.06
CA ASP A 230 -7.53 -21.90 3.72
C ASP A 230 -6.02 -21.62 3.57
N ALA A 231 -5.53 -21.55 2.32
CA ALA A 231 -4.10 -21.41 2.04
C ALA A 231 -3.51 -20.10 2.58
N ALA A 232 -4.33 -19.04 2.65
CA ALA A 232 -3.88 -17.73 3.11
C ALA A 232 -3.64 -17.75 4.63
N SER A 233 -4.67 -18.13 5.41
CA SER A 233 -4.56 -18.25 6.87
C SER A 233 -3.59 -19.35 7.28
N GLY A 234 -3.55 -20.46 6.54
CA GLY A 234 -2.59 -21.55 6.80
C GLY A 234 -1.14 -21.07 6.79
N ARG A 235 -0.78 -20.24 5.82
CA ARG A 235 0.55 -19.60 5.76
C ARG A 235 0.79 -18.68 6.95
N GLY A 236 -0.19 -17.84 7.30
CA GLY A 236 -0.11 -16.95 8.45
C GLY A 236 0.14 -17.71 9.76
N TYR A 237 -0.68 -18.74 10.05
CA TYR A 237 -0.53 -19.53 11.27
C TYR A 237 0.74 -20.38 11.31
N ILE A 238 1.20 -20.93 10.17
CA ILE A 238 2.48 -21.64 10.09
C ILE A 238 3.64 -20.65 10.26
N GLY A 239 3.61 -19.50 9.60
CA GLY A 239 4.59 -18.43 9.77
C GLY A 239 4.73 -18.03 11.24
N ALA A 240 3.58 -17.88 11.92
CA ALA A 240 3.52 -17.60 13.35
C ALA A 240 4.01 -18.74 14.26
N ASN A 241 4.00 -19.99 13.79
CA ASN A 241 4.31 -21.18 14.57
C ASN A 241 5.09 -22.23 13.75
N PRO A 242 6.23 -21.90 13.15
CA PRO A 242 6.91 -22.75 12.17
C PRO A 242 7.41 -24.09 12.72
N GLU A 243 7.71 -24.15 14.04
CA GLU A 243 8.16 -25.35 14.72
C GLU A 243 6.99 -26.22 15.21
N LYS A 244 5.73 -25.73 15.14
CA LYS A 244 4.58 -26.39 15.74
C LYS A 244 3.54 -26.89 14.75
N LEU A 245 3.44 -26.25 13.59
CA LEU A 245 2.39 -26.48 12.62
C LEU A 245 2.94 -26.82 11.23
N LYS A 246 2.19 -27.64 10.48
CA LYS A 246 2.42 -27.93 9.07
C LYS A 246 1.10 -28.23 8.36
N ILE A 247 1.08 -28.04 7.04
CA ILE A 247 0.03 -28.57 6.16
C ILE A 247 0.41 -29.98 5.73
N VAL A 248 -0.59 -30.87 5.66
CA VAL A 248 -0.46 -32.22 5.10
C VAL A 248 -1.53 -32.46 4.03
N GLY A 249 -1.25 -33.38 3.12
CA GLY A 249 -2.16 -33.75 2.02
C GLY A 249 -2.24 -32.73 0.91
N GLY A 250 -3.17 -32.96 0.00
CA GLY A 250 -3.52 -32.04 -1.08
C GLY A 250 -4.64 -31.09 -0.70
N ALA A 251 -4.93 -30.14 -1.59
CA ALA A 251 -6.09 -29.25 -1.46
C ALA A 251 -7.39 -30.07 -1.45
N LEU A 252 -8.27 -29.78 -0.51
CA LEU A 252 -9.59 -30.44 -0.35
C LEU A 252 -10.67 -29.73 -1.17
N ALA A 253 -10.64 -28.40 -1.21
CA ALA A 253 -11.58 -27.56 -1.92
C ALA A 253 -10.90 -26.30 -2.46
N THR A 254 -11.54 -25.68 -3.45
CA THR A 254 -11.20 -24.33 -3.91
C THR A 254 -12.29 -23.38 -3.45
N GLU A 255 -11.90 -22.25 -2.89
CA GLU A 255 -12.79 -21.24 -2.34
C GLU A 255 -12.50 -19.89 -2.98
N GLU A 256 -13.54 -19.08 -3.12
CA GLU A 256 -13.44 -17.68 -3.54
C GLU A 256 -13.96 -16.80 -2.41
N PHE A 257 -13.19 -15.81 -1.97
CA PHE A 257 -13.59 -14.87 -0.94
C PHE A 257 -14.19 -13.60 -1.54
N GLY A 258 -15.28 -13.13 -0.94
CA GLY A 258 -15.96 -11.91 -1.33
C GLY A 258 -16.40 -11.10 -0.11
N PHE A 259 -16.46 -9.78 -0.27
CA PHE A 259 -17.12 -8.91 0.68
C PHE A 259 -18.63 -9.14 0.62
N ILE A 260 -19.29 -9.08 1.77
CA ILE A 260 -20.76 -9.26 1.85
C ILE A 260 -21.44 -7.91 2.10
N PHE A 261 -22.62 -7.75 1.53
CA PHE A 261 -23.44 -6.55 1.63
C PHE A 261 -24.89 -6.92 1.92
N THR A 262 -25.62 -5.96 2.50
CA THR A 262 -27.08 -6.06 2.59
C THR A 262 -27.67 -6.26 1.18
N PRO A 263 -28.67 -7.16 0.98
CA PRO A 263 -29.27 -7.38 -0.32
C PRO A 263 -29.79 -6.09 -0.98
N GLY A 264 -29.32 -5.84 -2.20
CA GLY A 264 -29.64 -4.62 -2.95
C GLY A 264 -28.86 -3.37 -2.50
N SER A 265 -27.74 -3.53 -1.79
CA SER A 265 -26.87 -2.43 -1.36
C SER A 265 -26.37 -1.59 -2.53
N THR A 266 -26.33 -0.28 -2.33
CA THR A 266 -25.74 0.66 -3.29
C THR A 266 -24.21 0.63 -3.32
N TRP A 267 -23.57 -0.04 -2.35
CA TRP A 267 -22.12 -0.18 -2.24
C TRP A 267 -21.52 -1.31 -3.10
N THR A 268 -22.30 -2.36 -3.40
CA THR A 268 -21.78 -3.55 -4.11
C THR A 268 -21.18 -3.21 -5.47
N ALA A 269 -21.85 -2.41 -6.28
CA ALA A 269 -21.36 -2.04 -7.61
C ALA A 269 -20.12 -1.12 -7.56
N PRO A 270 -20.06 -0.05 -6.74
CA PRO A 270 -18.85 0.73 -6.50
C PRO A 270 -17.65 -0.11 -6.05
N PHE A 271 -17.83 -0.99 -5.06
CA PHE A 271 -16.77 -1.88 -4.58
C PHE A 271 -16.24 -2.78 -5.69
N ASN A 272 -17.12 -3.37 -6.50
CA ASN A 272 -16.71 -4.19 -7.64
C ASN A 272 -15.93 -3.40 -8.68
N ALA A 273 -16.30 -2.16 -8.93
CA ALA A 273 -15.56 -1.28 -9.84
C ALA A 273 -14.16 -0.97 -9.29
N ALA A 274 -14.06 -0.63 -8.01
CA ALA A 274 -12.76 -0.38 -7.35
C ALA A 274 -11.87 -1.63 -7.33
N LEU A 275 -12.43 -2.81 -6.97
CA LEU A 275 -11.71 -4.09 -7.02
C LEU A 275 -11.18 -4.42 -8.42
N ALA A 276 -11.95 -4.13 -9.46
CA ALA A 276 -11.50 -4.33 -10.84
C ALA A 276 -10.28 -3.45 -11.17
N THR A 277 -10.27 -2.19 -10.72
CA THR A 277 -9.09 -1.32 -10.89
C THR A 277 -7.90 -1.80 -10.07
N MET A 278 -8.10 -2.23 -8.81
CA MET A 278 -7.04 -2.80 -7.95
C MET A 278 -6.40 -4.07 -8.55
N LYS A 279 -7.20 -4.87 -9.23
CA LYS A 279 -6.68 -6.02 -9.97
C LYS A 279 -5.90 -5.62 -11.20
N THR A 280 -6.36 -4.60 -11.91
CA THR A 280 -5.76 -4.16 -13.17
C THR A 280 -4.41 -3.47 -12.94
N ASP A 281 -4.31 -2.63 -11.89
CA ASP A 281 -3.09 -1.89 -11.57
C ASP A 281 -2.10 -2.66 -10.69
N GLY A 282 -2.41 -3.90 -10.31
CA GLY A 282 -1.53 -4.75 -9.52
C GLY A 282 -1.56 -4.49 -8.01
N TYR A 283 -2.47 -3.64 -7.52
CA TYR A 283 -2.55 -3.37 -6.08
C TYR A 283 -2.92 -4.62 -5.25
N LEU A 284 -3.78 -5.52 -5.79
CA LEU A 284 -4.07 -6.79 -5.12
C LEU A 284 -2.83 -7.69 -5.02
N ASP A 285 -1.94 -7.69 -6.03
CA ASP A 285 -0.69 -8.44 -6.01
C ASP A 285 0.30 -7.85 -4.98
N TYR A 286 0.33 -6.52 -4.85
CA TYR A 286 1.04 -5.85 -3.77
C TYR A 286 0.54 -6.28 -2.40
N LEU A 287 -0.78 -6.25 -2.14
CA LEU A 287 -1.36 -6.70 -0.87
C LEU A 287 -1.04 -8.17 -0.58
N ASN A 288 -1.10 -9.04 -1.61
CA ASN A 288 -0.73 -10.45 -1.47
C ASN A 288 0.74 -10.60 -1.08
N THR A 289 1.64 -9.83 -1.71
CA THR A 289 3.07 -9.85 -1.38
C THR A 289 3.29 -9.37 0.05
N ARG A 290 2.69 -8.27 0.42
CA ARG A 290 2.80 -7.70 1.77
C ARG A 290 2.36 -8.70 2.84
N TRP A 291 1.12 -9.19 2.75
CA TRP A 291 0.48 -9.92 3.84
C TRP A 291 0.77 -11.42 3.88
N PHE A 292 1.08 -12.06 2.74
CA PHE A 292 1.31 -13.51 2.68
C PHE A 292 2.77 -13.92 2.57
N PHE A 293 3.66 -12.99 2.23
CA PHE A 293 5.09 -13.32 2.03
C PHE A 293 6.02 -12.51 2.92
N LEU A 294 5.66 -11.31 3.33
CA LEU A 294 6.53 -10.41 4.07
C LEU A 294 6.12 -10.20 5.52
N THR A 295 4.83 -10.30 5.83
CA THR A 295 4.34 -10.13 7.19
C THR A 295 4.52 -11.42 8.00
N ASP A 296 5.25 -11.32 9.12
CA ASP A 296 5.29 -12.34 10.17
C ASP A 296 4.41 -11.85 11.33
N PRO A 297 3.24 -12.46 11.58
CA PRO A 297 2.31 -12.01 12.61
C PRO A 297 2.84 -12.14 14.06
N ASN A 298 4.03 -12.71 14.26
CA ASN A 298 4.70 -12.78 15.56
C ASN A 298 5.99 -11.94 15.63
N ALA A 299 6.42 -11.35 14.55
CA ALA A 299 7.52 -10.40 14.51
C ALA A 299 6.95 -9.00 14.21
N PRO A 300 7.69 -7.93 14.58
CA PRO A 300 7.37 -6.61 14.07
C PRO A 300 7.19 -6.63 12.56
N ASP A 301 6.17 -5.95 12.05
CA ASP A 301 6.00 -5.72 10.61
C ASP A 301 7.32 -5.19 10.04
N ILE A 302 7.62 -5.46 8.75
CA ILE A 302 8.80 -4.87 8.09
C ILE A 302 8.85 -3.35 8.25
N TYR A 303 7.69 -2.73 8.47
CA TYR A 303 7.54 -1.29 8.72
C TYR A 303 7.84 -0.89 10.17
N ASP A 304 7.69 -1.77 11.17
CA ASP A 304 7.99 -1.48 12.57
C ASP A 304 9.49 -1.18 12.82
N SER A 305 10.35 -1.61 11.89
CA SER A 305 11.77 -1.25 11.89
C SER A 305 12.05 0.13 11.30
N LEU A 306 11.05 0.77 10.68
CA LEU A 306 11.19 2.10 10.11
C LEU A 306 11.21 3.16 11.24
N PRO A 307 12.01 4.21 11.08
CA PRO A 307 11.97 5.31 12.03
C PRO A 307 10.63 6.05 11.96
N ASP A 308 10.02 6.25 13.11
CA ASP A 308 8.83 7.11 13.25
C ASP A 308 9.28 8.58 13.31
N MET A 309 8.87 9.36 12.32
CA MET A 309 9.20 10.80 12.24
C MET A 309 8.22 11.67 13.06
N GLY A 310 7.24 11.05 13.77
CA GLY A 310 6.39 11.73 14.74
C GLY A 310 5.49 12.81 14.16
N GLY A 311 5.06 12.70 12.90
CA GLY A 311 4.27 13.71 12.19
C GLY A 311 5.09 14.93 11.75
N ALA A 312 6.44 14.80 11.67
CA ALA A 312 7.30 15.90 11.20
C ALA A 312 6.95 16.28 9.76
N GLU A 313 6.94 17.59 9.49
CA GLU A 313 6.76 18.13 8.15
C GLU A 313 8.09 18.07 7.38
N ILE A 314 8.04 17.62 6.12
CA ILE A 314 9.14 17.67 5.16
C ILE A 314 8.75 18.53 3.98
N VAL A 315 9.60 19.52 3.63
CA VAL A 315 9.39 20.38 2.47
C VAL A 315 9.98 19.71 1.23
N ALA A 316 9.10 19.23 0.34
CA ALA A 316 9.45 18.53 -0.88
C ALA A 316 9.30 19.45 -2.11
N VAL A 317 10.27 19.42 -3.02
CA VAL A 317 10.26 20.26 -4.22
C VAL A 317 10.38 19.45 -5.51
N THR A 318 9.61 19.85 -6.54
CA THR A 318 9.58 19.22 -7.88
C THR A 318 9.38 20.28 -8.98
N GLY A 319 9.53 19.89 -10.26
CA GLY A 319 9.35 20.77 -11.42
C GLY A 319 7.91 20.83 -11.95
N ASN A 320 7.16 19.76 -11.84
CA ASN A 320 5.80 19.59 -12.40
C ASN A 320 5.72 19.62 -13.93
N ASP A 321 6.75 19.19 -14.63
CA ASP A 321 6.79 19.17 -16.09
C ASP A 321 7.39 17.89 -16.70
N TYR A 322 7.52 16.83 -15.89
CA TYR A 322 8.17 15.59 -16.28
C TYR A 322 7.24 14.37 -16.22
N ILE A 323 6.42 14.18 -17.27
CA ILE A 323 5.45 13.08 -17.41
C ILE A 323 6.17 11.72 -17.58
N PRO A 324 5.79 10.66 -16.85
CA PRO A 324 4.75 10.56 -15.81
C PRO A 324 5.31 10.62 -14.38
N LEU A 325 6.50 11.16 -14.17
CA LEU A 325 7.13 11.21 -12.85
C LEU A 325 6.52 12.28 -11.94
N ASN A 326 6.42 13.52 -12.44
CA ASN A 326 5.80 14.64 -11.75
C ASN A 326 5.26 15.65 -12.78
N PHE A 327 3.98 15.96 -12.73
CA PHE A 327 3.37 16.85 -13.71
C PHE A 327 1.99 17.34 -13.23
N ILE A 328 1.44 18.32 -13.96
CA ILE A 328 0.05 18.75 -13.78
C ILE A 328 -0.83 17.92 -14.70
N ASP A 329 -1.71 17.13 -14.12
CA ASP A 329 -2.68 16.33 -14.88
C ASP A 329 -3.65 17.25 -15.66
N PRO A 330 -3.74 17.11 -16.98
CA PRO A 330 -4.57 17.99 -17.79
C PRO A 330 -6.08 17.83 -17.55
N GLY A 331 -6.51 16.68 -17.05
CA GLY A 331 -7.91 16.39 -16.77
C GLY A 331 -8.40 17.04 -15.48
N SER A 332 -7.64 16.90 -14.39
CA SER A 332 -7.97 17.42 -13.05
C SER A 332 -7.37 18.79 -12.75
N GLY A 333 -6.25 19.13 -13.38
CA GLY A 333 -5.46 20.33 -13.06
C GLY A 333 -4.61 20.16 -11.79
N GLU A 334 -4.48 18.96 -11.26
CA GLU A 334 -3.74 18.66 -10.03
C GLU A 334 -2.32 18.19 -10.33
N ALA A 335 -1.43 18.36 -9.37
CA ALA A 335 -0.06 17.86 -9.41
C ALA A 335 -0.05 16.38 -9.06
N VAL A 336 0.43 15.54 -9.98
CA VAL A 336 0.39 14.08 -9.87
C VAL A 336 1.67 13.45 -10.45
N GLY A 337 1.85 12.16 -10.24
CA GLY A 337 2.93 11.38 -10.86
C GLY A 337 3.52 10.33 -9.94
N TRP A 338 4.40 9.52 -10.51
CA TRP A 338 5.08 8.43 -9.81
C TRP A 338 5.82 8.93 -8.55
N GLU A 339 6.53 10.05 -8.64
CA GLU A 339 7.31 10.61 -7.53
C GLU A 339 6.42 11.20 -6.43
N TYR A 340 5.28 11.81 -6.79
CA TYR A 340 4.29 12.25 -5.81
C TYR A 340 3.77 11.08 -4.99
N ASP A 341 3.35 10.00 -5.65
CA ASP A 341 2.88 8.81 -4.97
C ASP A 341 3.98 8.16 -4.12
N ALA A 342 5.19 8.06 -4.65
CA ALA A 342 6.31 7.45 -3.94
C ALA A 342 6.67 8.21 -2.65
N VAL A 343 6.77 9.54 -2.70
CA VAL A 343 7.12 10.36 -1.53
C VAL A 343 5.98 10.40 -0.52
N ASN A 344 4.73 10.46 -0.97
CA ASN A 344 3.58 10.34 -0.09
C ASN A 344 3.55 8.99 0.63
N GLU A 345 3.85 7.89 -0.08
CA GLU A 345 3.95 6.56 0.53
C GLU A 345 5.14 6.45 1.50
N ILE A 346 6.28 7.01 1.16
CA ILE A 346 7.43 7.09 2.08
C ILE A 346 7.01 7.80 3.37
N CYS A 347 6.36 8.96 3.27
CA CYS A 347 5.91 9.69 4.44
C CYS A 347 4.80 8.98 5.22
N ARG A 348 3.90 8.25 4.55
CA ARG A 348 2.93 7.38 5.22
C ARG A 348 3.63 6.31 6.06
N ARG A 349 4.68 5.66 5.52
CA ARG A 349 5.47 4.63 6.23
C ARG A 349 6.30 5.20 7.37
N LEU A 350 6.79 6.41 7.23
CA LEU A 350 7.64 7.09 8.21
C LEU A 350 6.87 7.95 9.22
N ASN A 351 5.54 8.05 9.10
CA ASN A 351 4.73 8.99 9.88
C ASN A 351 5.26 10.43 9.75
N CYS A 352 5.32 10.95 8.49
CA CYS A 352 5.66 12.34 8.19
C CYS A 352 4.57 12.99 7.30
N VAL A 353 4.61 14.30 7.19
CA VAL A 353 3.69 15.10 6.36
C VAL A 353 4.49 15.84 5.31
N VAL A 354 4.04 15.82 4.05
CA VAL A 354 4.75 16.46 2.93
C VAL A 354 4.16 17.84 2.65
N ASP A 355 4.99 18.88 2.72
CA ASP A 355 4.68 20.20 2.17
C ASP A 355 5.27 20.31 0.75
N TRP A 356 4.39 20.27 -0.25
CA TRP A 356 4.77 20.26 -1.65
C TRP A 356 5.05 21.66 -2.19
N GLN A 357 6.24 21.85 -2.77
CA GLN A 357 6.68 23.09 -3.41
C GLN A 357 7.10 22.84 -4.85
N VAL A 358 7.10 23.87 -5.67
CA VAL A 358 7.48 23.82 -7.08
C VAL A 358 8.58 24.83 -7.36
N THR A 359 9.61 24.40 -8.11
CA THR A 359 10.67 25.29 -8.59
C THR A 359 11.11 24.89 -10.00
N SER A 360 11.89 25.72 -10.67
CA SER A 360 12.47 25.34 -11.96
C SER A 360 13.63 24.36 -11.77
N TRP A 361 13.86 23.52 -12.77
CA TRP A 361 15.00 22.59 -12.80
C TRP A 361 16.33 23.26 -12.49
N GLU A 362 16.61 24.42 -13.14
CA GLU A 362 17.89 25.13 -12.97
C GLU A 362 18.15 25.57 -11.53
N ALA A 363 17.10 25.84 -10.76
CA ALA A 363 17.22 26.28 -9.38
C ALA A 363 17.24 25.12 -8.37
N MET A 364 16.68 23.95 -8.73
CA MET A 364 16.32 22.90 -7.78
C MET A 364 17.51 22.34 -7.01
N ILE A 365 18.55 21.85 -7.70
CA ILE A 365 19.70 21.20 -7.06
C ILE A 365 20.40 22.17 -6.10
N GLN A 366 20.60 23.45 -6.54
CA GLN A 366 21.23 24.45 -5.69
C GLN A 366 20.36 24.83 -4.50
N ALA A 367 19.05 24.97 -4.67
CA ALA A 367 18.13 25.32 -3.61
C ALA A 367 18.06 24.23 -2.51
N VAL A 368 18.07 22.94 -2.91
CA VAL A 368 18.16 21.82 -1.97
C VAL A 368 19.52 21.78 -1.29
N ALA A 369 20.63 21.98 -2.03
CA ALA A 369 21.97 22.04 -1.46
C ALA A 369 22.12 23.13 -0.39
N GLU A 370 21.43 24.28 -0.56
CA GLU A 370 21.41 25.40 0.37
C GLU A 370 20.40 25.21 1.53
N GLY A 371 19.64 24.13 1.54
CA GLY A 371 18.65 23.84 2.59
C GLY A 371 17.38 24.71 2.51
N GLN A 372 17.02 25.20 1.30
CA GLN A 372 15.74 25.89 1.10
C GLN A 372 14.57 24.89 1.07
N PHE A 373 14.84 23.66 0.68
CA PHE A 373 13.92 22.51 0.66
C PHE A 373 14.63 21.31 1.29
N ASP A 374 13.88 20.41 1.92
CA ASP A 374 14.43 19.23 2.59
C ASP A 374 14.74 18.09 1.61
N VAL A 375 13.88 17.91 0.62
CA VAL A 375 14.00 16.88 -0.42
C VAL A 375 13.60 17.41 -1.78
N GLY A 376 14.33 17.01 -2.83
CA GLY A 376 14.01 17.37 -4.22
C GLY A 376 13.88 16.13 -5.11
N MET A 377 12.99 16.21 -6.09
CA MET A 377 12.73 15.16 -7.07
C MET A 377 12.28 15.73 -8.40
N ASP A 378 12.79 15.19 -9.50
CA ASP A 378 12.45 15.56 -10.88
C ASP A 378 13.14 14.59 -11.88
N GLY A 379 13.04 13.28 -11.63
CA GLY A 379 13.80 12.27 -12.38
C GLY A 379 15.31 12.52 -12.29
N ILE A 380 15.81 12.86 -11.09
CA ILE A 380 17.19 13.33 -10.92
C ILE A 380 18.15 12.16 -11.01
N THR A 381 18.90 12.07 -12.11
CA THR A 381 19.95 11.06 -12.29
C THR A 381 21.05 11.23 -11.24
N ILE A 382 21.39 10.16 -10.56
CA ILE A 382 22.52 10.07 -9.63
C ILE A 382 23.82 10.16 -10.45
N THR A 383 24.55 11.28 -10.30
CA THR A 383 25.88 11.47 -10.93
C THR A 383 26.92 11.87 -9.90
N ALA A 384 28.17 11.54 -10.17
CA ALA A 384 29.27 11.90 -9.29
C ALA A 384 29.39 13.43 -9.09
N GLU A 385 29.11 14.21 -10.13
CA GLU A 385 29.16 15.67 -10.09
C GLU A 385 28.06 16.24 -9.16
N ARG A 386 26.81 15.75 -9.30
CA ARG A 386 25.70 16.18 -8.44
C ARG A 386 25.92 15.75 -6.98
N ALA A 387 26.50 14.57 -6.76
CA ALA A 387 26.82 14.06 -5.43
C ALA A 387 27.92 14.86 -4.69
N GLU A 388 28.64 15.78 -5.37
CA GLU A 388 29.55 16.70 -4.71
C GLU A 388 28.82 17.83 -3.95
N VAL A 389 27.55 18.11 -4.30
CA VAL A 389 26.79 19.25 -3.77
C VAL A 389 25.52 18.88 -3.03
N VAL A 390 24.95 17.70 -3.26
CA VAL A 390 23.75 17.17 -2.57
C VAL A 390 23.98 15.73 -2.13
N ASP A 391 23.25 15.27 -1.10
CA ASP A 391 23.16 13.86 -0.76
C ASP A 391 22.05 13.21 -1.60
N PHE A 392 22.27 11.99 -2.07
CA PHE A 392 21.24 11.21 -2.77
C PHE A 392 20.64 10.13 -1.86
N SER A 393 19.37 9.83 -2.11
CA SER A 393 18.80 8.55 -1.67
C SER A 393 19.46 7.37 -2.39
N ASP A 394 19.17 6.15 -1.93
CA ASP A 394 19.29 4.97 -2.78
C ASP A 394 18.46 5.18 -4.05
N ALA A 395 18.92 4.64 -5.17
CA ALA A 395 18.16 4.73 -6.42
C ALA A 395 16.75 4.14 -6.23
N TYR A 396 15.71 4.93 -6.51
CA TYR A 396 14.33 4.44 -6.50
C TYR A 396 13.91 3.82 -7.83
N MET A 397 14.58 4.19 -8.92
CA MET A 397 14.31 3.72 -10.28
C MET A 397 15.61 3.61 -11.09
N THR A 398 15.63 2.62 -11.98
CA THR A 398 16.65 2.52 -13.05
C THR A 398 15.97 2.75 -14.40
N SER A 399 16.51 3.62 -15.22
CA SER A 399 16.00 3.95 -16.54
C SER A 399 17.10 3.86 -17.60
N GLN A 400 16.73 4.00 -18.86
CA GLN A 400 17.64 4.04 -19.99
C GLN A 400 17.34 5.26 -20.86
N GLN A 401 18.35 5.88 -21.40
CA GLN A 401 18.22 7.07 -22.25
C GLN A 401 18.09 6.68 -23.72
N PHE A 402 17.17 7.31 -24.43
CA PHE A 402 16.86 7.04 -25.83
C PHE A 402 16.74 8.32 -26.66
N MET A 403 16.74 8.16 -27.99
CA MET A 403 16.41 9.21 -28.94
C MET A 403 14.90 9.22 -29.20
N LEU A 404 14.22 10.29 -28.79
CA LEU A 404 12.82 10.59 -29.10
C LEU A 404 12.79 11.46 -30.36
N VAL A 405 11.99 11.03 -31.34
CA VAL A 405 11.85 11.71 -32.64
C VAL A 405 10.38 11.79 -33.04
N ARG A 406 10.06 12.59 -34.06
CA ARG A 406 8.73 12.58 -34.67
C ARG A 406 8.42 11.20 -35.27
N ALA A 407 7.15 10.82 -35.31
CA ALA A 407 6.71 9.52 -35.84
C ALA A 407 7.11 9.28 -37.31
N ASP A 408 7.20 10.34 -38.12
CA ASP A 408 7.56 10.34 -39.51
C ASP A 408 9.07 10.53 -39.80
N GLU A 409 9.91 10.61 -38.72
CA GLU A 409 11.35 10.74 -38.89
C GLU A 409 11.98 9.46 -39.43
N ASP A 410 12.68 9.54 -40.56
CA ASP A 410 13.35 8.43 -41.23
C ASP A 410 14.79 8.75 -41.69
N ARG A 411 15.29 9.97 -41.37
CA ARG A 411 16.62 10.42 -41.77
C ARG A 411 17.74 9.77 -40.94
N PHE A 412 17.45 9.37 -39.70
CA PHE A 412 18.41 8.76 -38.78
C PHE A 412 17.72 7.84 -37.77
N ASP A 413 18.45 6.85 -37.32
CA ASP A 413 18.08 5.91 -36.26
C ASP A 413 19.23 5.60 -35.30
N THR A 414 20.37 6.29 -35.47
CA THR A 414 21.54 6.17 -34.59
C THR A 414 22.14 7.54 -34.29
N PRO A 415 22.85 7.70 -33.15
CA PRO A 415 23.55 8.95 -32.82
C PRO A 415 24.56 9.36 -33.92
N GLN A 416 25.24 8.39 -34.49
CA GLN A 416 26.23 8.62 -35.55
C GLN A 416 25.58 9.14 -36.84
N ALA A 417 24.42 8.59 -37.22
CA ALA A 417 23.67 9.07 -38.38
C ALA A 417 23.16 10.49 -38.16
N PHE A 418 22.64 10.79 -36.97
CA PHE A 418 22.26 12.15 -36.55
C PHE A 418 23.44 13.11 -36.59
N ALA A 419 24.59 12.74 -36.00
CA ALA A 419 25.79 13.56 -35.94
C ALA A 419 26.31 13.93 -37.34
N ALA A 420 26.21 12.97 -38.29
CA ALA A 420 26.69 13.14 -39.69
C ALA A 420 25.91 14.18 -40.49
N ASP A 421 24.65 14.47 -40.15
CA ASP A 421 23.83 15.49 -40.80
C ASP A 421 23.84 16.80 -39.99
N ALA A 422 24.64 17.77 -40.44
CA ALA A 422 24.79 19.06 -39.74
C ALA A 422 23.52 19.93 -39.75
N SER A 423 22.49 19.55 -40.48
CA SER A 423 21.21 20.29 -40.52
C SER A 423 20.25 19.92 -39.39
N LEU A 424 20.48 18.78 -38.70
CA LEU A 424 19.63 18.27 -37.66
C LEU A 424 19.88 18.98 -36.30
N LEU A 425 18.82 19.26 -35.58
CA LEU A 425 18.83 19.97 -34.30
C LEU A 425 18.37 19.08 -33.14
N ILE A 426 19.00 19.25 -31.97
CA ILE A 426 18.58 18.62 -30.71
C ILE A 426 17.90 19.66 -29.82
N GLY A 427 16.73 19.36 -29.30
CA GLY A 427 16.11 20.08 -28.21
C GLY A 427 16.60 19.56 -26.86
N ALA A 428 17.02 20.41 -25.96
CA ALA A 428 17.49 20.02 -24.63
C ALA A 428 17.20 21.11 -23.59
N GLN A 429 17.09 20.68 -22.32
CA GLN A 429 17.10 21.58 -21.19
C GLN A 429 18.50 21.59 -20.57
N ALA A 430 19.03 22.76 -20.30
CA ALA A 430 20.38 22.92 -19.76
C ALA A 430 20.57 22.18 -18.43
N GLY A 431 21.74 21.56 -18.21
CA GLY A 431 22.09 20.87 -16.96
C GLY A 431 21.46 19.49 -16.77
N THR A 432 20.68 19.01 -17.77
CA THR A 432 20.14 17.64 -17.75
C THR A 432 21.19 16.64 -18.28
N THR A 433 21.05 15.36 -17.91
CA THR A 433 21.90 14.29 -18.49
C THR A 433 21.71 14.19 -20.00
N GLY A 434 20.49 14.40 -20.50
CA GLY A 434 20.20 14.46 -21.93
C GLY A 434 20.98 15.57 -22.65
N PHE A 435 21.09 16.76 -22.04
CA PHE A 435 21.93 17.84 -22.56
C PHE A 435 23.41 17.41 -22.65
N TYR A 436 23.95 16.83 -21.58
CA TYR A 436 25.35 16.42 -21.58
C TYR A 436 25.64 15.25 -22.55
N THR A 437 24.73 14.28 -22.68
CA THR A 437 24.84 13.24 -23.72
C THR A 437 24.81 13.84 -25.12
N ALA A 438 23.95 14.81 -25.39
CA ALA A 438 23.92 15.52 -26.68
C ALA A 438 25.25 16.21 -26.96
N VAL A 439 25.84 16.88 -25.97
CA VAL A 439 27.11 17.59 -26.07
C VAL A 439 28.29 16.63 -26.31
N TYR A 440 28.47 15.69 -25.34
CA TYR A 440 29.74 14.93 -25.27
C TYR A 440 29.72 13.62 -26.03
N ASP A 441 28.59 12.95 -26.15
CA ASP A 441 28.49 11.63 -26.78
C ASP A 441 28.03 11.70 -28.25
N ILE A 442 27.32 12.80 -28.62
CA ILE A 442 26.75 12.94 -29.97
C ILE A 442 27.44 14.05 -30.78
N LEU A 443 27.74 15.21 -30.20
CA LEU A 443 28.17 16.41 -30.90
C LEU A 443 29.60 16.91 -30.54
N ASP A 444 30.52 16.00 -30.21
CA ASP A 444 31.98 16.24 -30.10
C ASP A 444 32.41 17.21 -28.97
N GLY A 445 31.58 17.47 -27.94
CA GLY A 445 31.98 18.12 -26.68
C GLY A 445 31.95 19.65 -26.67
N ASP A 446 31.15 20.31 -27.49
CA ASP A 446 30.94 21.76 -27.48
C ASP A 446 29.56 22.10 -26.90
N GLU A 447 29.51 22.60 -25.62
CA GLU A 447 28.26 23.02 -24.98
C GLU A 447 27.59 24.22 -25.66
N ALA A 448 28.32 24.99 -26.45
CA ALA A 448 27.81 26.10 -27.26
C ALA A 448 27.48 25.69 -28.70
N ASN A 449 27.40 24.38 -28.99
CA ASN A 449 27.10 23.87 -30.30
C ASN A 449 25.73 24.38 -30.80
N PRO A 450 25.69 25.12 -31.96
CA PRO A 450 24.44 25.74 -32.43
C PRO A 450 23.36 24.73 -32.84
N ARG A 451 23.69 23.44 -32.89
CA ARG A 451 22.73 22.36 -33.16
C ARG A 451 21.95 21.98 -31.91
N ILE A 452 22.36 22.42 -30.70
CA ILE A 452 21.63 22.21 -29.46
C ILE A 452 20.76 23.44 -29.19
N GLN A 453 19.46 23.25 -29.26
CA GLN A 453 18.49 24.30 -28.94
C GLN A 453 18.07 24.14 -27.48
N LEU A 454 18.47 25.10 -26.64
CA LEU A 454 18.09 25.10 -25.23
C LEU A 454 16.69 25.65 -25.06
N LEU A 455 15.86 24.90 -24.34
CA LEU A 455 14.48 25.23 -24.01
C LEU A 455 14.35 25.36 -22.49
N ASP A 456 13.33 26.11 -22.06
CA ASP A 456 13.09 26.46 -20.65
C ASP A 456 12.70 25.25 -19.78
N SER A 457 12.14 24.19 -20.39
CA SER A 457 11.78 22.96 -19.68
C SER A 457 11.91 21.73 -20.58
N PHE A 458 11.90 20.54 -19.95
CA PHE A 458 11.93 19.29 -20.69
C PHE A 458 10.66 19.14 -21.57
N GLY A 459 9.50 19.45 -21.02
CA GLY A 459 8.23 19.44 -21.77
C GLY A 459 8.27 20.41 -22.98
N ALA A 460 8.91 21.59 -22.84
CA ALA A 460 9.09 22.51 -23.95
C ALA A 460 9.96 21.93 -25.06
N SER A 461 10.98 21.14 -24.73
CA SER A 461 11.82 20.43 -25.71
C SER A 461 11.01 19.42 -26.53
N VAL A 462 10.11 18.68 -25.87
CA VAL A 462 9.22 17.74 -26.55
C VAL A 462 8.19 18.46 -27.44
N GLN A 463 7.65 19.60 -26.98
CA GLN A 463 6.74 20.41 -27.83
C GLN A 463 7.46 20.99 -29.04
N ALA A 464 8.71 21.44 -28.90
CA ALA A 464 9.52 21.89 -30.04
C ALA A 464 9.79 20.76 -31.05
N LEU A 465 9.99 19.51 -30.56
CA LEU A 465 10.11 18.33 -31.41
C LEU A 465 8.82 18.07 -32.19
N ILE A 466 7.67 18.10 -31.54
CA ILE A 466 6.36 17.91 -32.18
C ILE A 466 6.09 19.01 -33.23
N ALA A 467 6.45 20.24 -32.92
CA ALA A 467 6.29 21.39 -33.82
C ALA A 467 7.26 21.34 -35.03
N GLY A 468 8.34 20.55 -34.96
CA GLY A 468 9.38 20.46 -36.00
C GLY A 468 10.45 21.53 -35.88
N ASP A 469 10.55 22.23 -34.76
CA ASP A 469 11.59 23.23 -34.49
C ASP A 469 12.94 22.55 -34.17
N VAL A 470 12.89 21.33 -33.65
CA VAL A 470 14.04 20.44 -33.45
C VAL A 470 13.74 19.05 -34.05
N ASP A 471 14.76 18.24 -34.24
CA ASP A 471 14.63 16.92 -34.89
C ASP A 471 14.70 15.76 -33.89
N MET A 472 15.31 15.97 -32.73
CA MET A 472 15.49 14.96 -31.68
C MET A 472 15.47 15.59 -30.30
N VAL A 473 15.00 14.82 -29.31
CA VAL A 473 15.16 15.07 -27.88
C VAL A 473 15.69 13.78 -27.24
N LEU A 474 16.61 13.88 -26.30
CA LEU A 474 17.05 12.73 -25.51
C LEU A 474 16.10 12.58 -24.31
N VAL A 475 15.60 11.38 -24.11
CA VAL A 475 14.56 11.06 -23.14
C VAL A 475 14.90 9.77 -22.41
N ASP A 476 14.63 9.71 -21.12
CA ASP A 476 14.64 8.43 -20.42
C ASP A 476 13.42 7.55 -20.80
N ALA A 477 13.54 6.24 -20.57
CA ALA A 477 12.51 5.27 -20.97
C ALA A 477 11.15 5.51 -20.32
N ALA A 478 11.13 6.03 -19.10
CA ALA A 478 9.91 6.30 -18.34
C ALA A 478 9.15 7.47 -18.96
N SER A 479 9.81 8.63 -19.09
CA SER A 479 9.22 9.82 -19.72
C SER A 479 8.92 9.62 -21.19
N GLY A 480 9.80 8.90 -21.91
CA GLY A 480 9.56 8.56 -23.32
C GLY A 480 8.25 7.85 -23.56
N ARG A 481 7.91 6.88 -22.69
CA ARG A 481 6.61 6.21 -22.73
C ARG A 481 5.46 7.15 -22.44
N GLY A 482 5.59 8.01 -21.42
CA GLY A 482 4.57 9.00 -21.08
C GLY A 482 4.29 9.96 -22.23
N TYR A 483 5.33 10.55 -22.84
CA TYR A 483 5.15 11.47 -23.96
C TYR A 483 4.64 10.80 -25.23
N ILE A 484 5.06 9.57 -25.53
CA ILE A 484 4.52 8.79 -26.67
C ILE A 484 3.07 8.41 -26.37
N GLY A 485 2.74 7.98 -25.14
CA GLY A 485 1.37 7.68 -24.74
C GLY A 485 0.43 8.87 -24.97
N ALA A 486 0.88 10.07 -24.57
CA ALA A 486 0.15 11.32 -24.79
C ALA A 486 0.09 11.78 -26.28
N ASN A 487 1.02 11.30 -27.14
CA ASN A 487 1.15 11.75 -28.53
C ASN A 487 1.50 10.58 -29.46
N PRO A 488 0.69 9.50 -29.53
CA PRO A 488 1.06 8.24 -30.19
C PRO A 488 1.23 8.37 -31.70
N GLU A 489 0.54 9.33 -32.32
CA GLU A 489 0.63 9.60 -33.75
C GLU A 489 1.78 10.57 -34.11
N ALA A 490 2.36 11.25 -33.11
CA ALA A 490 3.36 12.30 -33.33
C ALA A 490 4.78 11.89 -32.99
N LEU A 491 4.98 10.96 -32.05
CA LEU A 491 6.29 10.63 -31.48
C LEU A 491 6.62 9.14 -31.56
N LYS A 492 7.90 8.82 -31.64
CA LYS A 492 8.47 7.47 -31.49
C LYS A 492 9.89 7.52 -30.92
N ILE A 493 10.31 6.42 -30.29
CA ILE A 493 11.70 6.17 -29.96
C ILE A 493 12.39 5.48 -31.16
N VAL A 494 13.64 5.86 -31.45
CA VAL A 494 14.48 5.21 -32.42
C VAL A 494 15.85 4.82 -31.84
N GLY A 495 16.49 3.82 -32.40
CA GLY A 495 17.82 3.33 -32.00
C GLY A 495 17.78 2.47 -30.73
N GLU A 496 18.98 2.17 -30.24
CA GLU A 496 19.22 1.44 -29.01
C GLU A 496 19.40 2.41 -27.83
N ALA A 497 19.35 1.90 -26.60
CA ALA A 497 19.63 2.68 -25.40
C ALA A 497 21.03 3.28 -25.44
N LEU A 498 21.15 4.56 -25.15
CA LEU A 498 22.41 5.32 -25.15
C LEU A 498 23.16 5.18 -23.84
N ALA A 499 22.43 5.21 -22.72
CA ALA A 499 22.96 5.16 -21.36
C ALA A 499 21.97 4.47 -20.43
N THR A 500 22.47 3.97 -19.31
CA THR A 500 21.64 3.55 -18.16
C THR A 500 21.77 4.59 -17.08
N GLU A 501 20.66 5.01 -16.52
CA GLU A 501 20.55 6.03 -15.49
C GLU A 501 19.87 5.46 -14.25
N GLU A 502 20.27 5.94 -13.08
CA GLU A 502 19.62 5.66 -11.81
C GLU A 502 19.08 6.96 -11.25
N PHE A 503 17.79 7.01 -10.90
CA PHE A 503 17.16 8.19 -10.32
C PHE A 503 17.16 8.09 -8.80
N GLY A 504 17.51 9.20 -8.14
CA GLY A 504 17.52 9.35 -6.70
C GLY A 504 16.85 10.66 -6.26
N LEU A 505 16.27 10.62 -5.08
CA LEU A 505 15.84 11.84 -4.39
C LEU A 505 17.08 12.58 -3.88
N ILE A 506 17.08 13.90 -3.95
CA ILE A 506 18.19 14.71 -3.45
C ILE A 506 17.85 15.38 -2.12
N PHE A 507 18.86 15.49 -1.25
CA PHE A 507 18.77 16.09 0.08
C PHE A 507 19.89 17.08 0.30
N THR A 508 19.68 18.02 1.22
CA THR A 508 20.76 18.87 1.75
C THR A 508 21.87 17.98 2.33
N PRO A 509 23.17 18.28 2.07
CA PRO A 509 24.27 17.48 2.60
C PRO A 509 24.20 17.28 4.11
N GLY A 510 24.23 16.01 4.56
CA GLY A 510 24.09 15.61 5.95
C GLY A 510 22.67 15.68 6.51
N SER A 511 21.65 15.67 5.65
CA SER A 511 20.23 15.66 6.03
C SER A 511 19.89 14.45 6.91
N THR A 512 19.07 14.66 7.93
CA THR A 512 18.54 13.61 8.78
C THR A 512 17.43 12.78 8.10
N TRP A 513 16.92 13.23 6.95
CA TRP A 513 15.89 12.55 6.17
C TRP A 513 16.42 11.43 5.26
N THR A 514 17.68 11.52 4.80
CA THR A 514 18.24 10.58 3.81
C THR A 514 18.16 9.12 4.27
N ALA A 515 18.58 8.82 5.49
CA ALA A 515 18.57 7.44 6.00
C ALA A 515 17.13 6.89 6.23
N PRO A 516 16.18 7.62 6.84
CA PRO A 516 14.77 7.24 6.89
C PRO A 516 14.15 6.95 5.51
N PHE A 517 14.38 7.84 4.54
CA PHE A 517 13.87 7.68 3.18
C PHE A 517 14.44 6.43 2.50
N ASN A 518 15.74 6.17 2.64
CA ASN A 518 16.37 4.94 2.14
C ASN A 518 15.73 3.69 2.75
N ALA A 519 15.51 3.68 4.06
CA ALA A 519 14.83 2.56 4.72
C ALA A 519 13.42 2.33 4.14
N ALA A 520 12.64 3.40 3.95
CA ALA A 520 11.31 3.30 3.35
C ALA A 520 11.36 2.83 1.88
N ILE A 521 12.28 3.36 1.06
CA ILE A 521 12.49 2.92 -0.34
C ILE A 521 12.81 1.41 -0.39
N GLN A 522 13.64 0.90 0.53
CA GLN A 522 13.94 -0.53 0.57
C GLN A 522 12.70 -1.37 0.91
N THR A 523 11.85 -0.91 1.82
CA THR A 523 10.58 -1.62 2.10
C THR A 523 9.64 -1.57 0.90
N MET A 524 9.54 -0.44 0.17
CA MET A 524 8.73 -0.31 -1.04
C MET A 524 9.19 -1.25 -2.16
N LYS A 525 10.51 -1.48 -2.28
CA LYS A 525 11.05 -2.48 -3.21
C LYS A 525 10.75 -3.90 -2.77
N ALA A 526 10.88 -4.18 -1.47
CA ALA A 526 10.68 -5.51 -0.91
C ALA A 526 9.24 -5.98 -1.00
N ASP A 527 8.26 -5.10 -0.76
CA ASP A 527 6.83 -5.45 -0.79
C ASP A 527 6.16 -5.29 -2.16
N GLY A 528 6.91 -4.84 -3.18
CA GLY A 528 6.40 -4.69 -4.53
C GLY A 528 5.63 -3.38 -4.80
N TYR A 529 5.62 -2.43 -3.86
CA TYR A 529 4.94 -1.14 -4.06
C TYR A 529 5.55 -0.33 -5.21
N ASN A 530 6.88 -0.38 -5.39
CA ASN A 530 7.53 0.25 -6.53
C ASN A 530 7.03 -0.32 -7.87
N GLU A 531 6.82 -1.64 -7.94
CA GLU A 531 6.29 -2.28 -9.15
C GLU A 531 4.84 -1.90 -9.40
N TYR A 532 4.03 -1.80 -8.35
CA TYR A 532 2.68 -1.24 -8.44
C TYR A 532 2.70 0.18 -9.02
N LEU A 533 3.57 1.07 -8.54
CA LEU A 533 3.70 2.44 -9.08
C LEU A 533 4.15 2.43 -10.56
N ASN A 534 5.06 1.53 -10.93
CA ASN A 534 5.48 1.37 -12.32
C ASN A 534 4.31 0.97 -13.22
N VAL A 535 3.51 -0.02 -12.79
CA VAL A 535 2.32 -0.44 -13.54
C VAL A 535 1.32 0.72 -13.65
N LYS A 536 1.03 1.39 -12.54
CA LYS A 536 0.09 2.51 -12.49
C LYS A 536 0.47 3.63 -13.46
N TRP A 537 1.71 4.11 -13.40
CA TRP A 537 2.12 5.33 -14.08
C TRP A 537 2.69 5.12 -15.49
N PHE A 538 3.32 3.97 -15.78
CA PHE A 538 3.96 3.72 -17.08
C PHE A 538 3.15 2.87 -18.04
N PHE A 539 2.12 2.18 -17.55
CA PHE A 539 1.31 1.27 -18.38
C PHE A 539 -0.18 1.59 -18.39
N LEU A 540 -0.72 2.15 -17.30
CA LEU A 540 -2.15 2.37 -17.16
C LEU A 540 -2.57 3.83 -17.20
N TYR A 541 -1.69 4.76 -16.85
CA TYR A 541 -1.98 6.19 -16.94
C TYR A 541 -2.13 6.59 -18.41
N ASP A 542 -3.26 7.23 -18.75
CA ASP A 542 -3.55 7.83 -20.05
C ASP A 542 -3.90 9.31 -19.83
N PRO A 543 -3.08 10.26 -20.29
CA PRO A 543 -3.31 11.68 -20.11
C PRO A 543 -4.41 12.25 -21.04
N ASN A 544 -4.98 11.46 -21.98
CA ASN A 544 -6.03 11.84 -22.93
C ASN A 544 -7.37 11.28 -22.47
#